data_ecb6f5c9665a1534fbf7a33e003b87e5
#
_entry.id   ecb6f5c9665a1534fbf7a33e003b87e5
#
_cell.length_a   1.000
_cell.length_b   1.000
_cell.length_c   1.000
_cell.angle_alpha   90.00
_cell.angle_beta   90.00
_cell.angle_gamma   90.00
#
_symmetry.space_group_name_H-M   'P 1'
#
loop_
_entity.id
_entity.type
_entity.pdbx_description
1 polymer ?
#
loop_
_entity_poly.entity_id
_entity_poly.type
_entity_poly.pdbx_seq_one_letter_code
_entity_poly.pdbx_strand_id
1 'polypeptide(L)'
;MSDPRYSIGIDLGTTHCALSYVDSSTSDGEKIVQQVLPIAQLTAPGALESRDLLPSFLYLPHESELTQGDLTLPWTASRAFAVGEMARTRGAGTPIRLVSSAKSWLCHPGVDRRAAILPSDAPPEVARVSPLESSIRYLTHLREAWDHAHPDAPFADQDVTVTIPASFDPAARELTAEAARAAGYSRMTLLEEPQAALYSWIQKSEGGWRKQVQVGDLILCVDVGGGTTDLSLIAVVERDGNLELHRVAVGEHILLGGDNMDLALAHVVARKLAQQGTQADPWQLRALTYACRSAKETLLSDPTTDAVPLVVPSRGSKLIGGSIRTELTRAELTQTILEGFFPQVDAAARPVSRARVGLTQLGLPYAQDAGITRHLAAFLGRQVAALDTLEGVQRTLPQGATFLHPTAV
;
A
#
# COMPACT_ATOMS: atom_id res chain seq x y z
N MET A 1 -9.37 32.26 -12.72
CA MET A 1 -9.69 30.89 -12.30
C MET A 1 -10.46 31.02 -11.01
N SER A 2 -11.60 30.38 -10.87
CA SER A 2 -12.36 30.37 -9.61
C SER A 2 -11.54 29.66 -8.52
N ASP A 3 -11.69 30.09 -7.27
CA ASP A 3 -11.09 29.37 -6.15
C ASP A 3 -11.68 27.95 -6.08
N PRO A 4 -10.86 26.92 -5.78
CA PRO A 4 -11.35 25.56 -5.70
C PRO A 4 -12.35 25.43 -4.54
N ARG A 5 -13.47 24.78 -4.81
CA ARG A 5 -14.47 24.51 -3.78
C ARG A 5 -14.04 23.41 -2.83
N TYR A 6 -13.31 22.41 -3.35
CA TYR A 6 -12.89 21.26 -2.58
C TYR A 6 -11.37 21.14 -2.51
N SER A 7 -10.89 20.74 -1.34
CA SER A 7 -9.54 20.20 -1.16
C SER A 7 -9.65 18.69 -1.12
N ILE A 8 -9.02 18.01 -2.09
CA ILE A 8 -9.10 16.56 -2.28
C ILE A 8 -7.77 15.93 -1.86
N GLY A 9 -7.84 14.89 -1.03
CA GLY A 9 -6.72 14.04 -0.66
C GLY A 9 -6.83 12.66 -1.31
N ILE A 10 -5.76 12.19 -1.94
CA ILE A 10 -5.67 10.86 -2.54
C ILE A 10 -4.53 10.11 -1.89
N ASP A 11 -4.86 8.94 -1.34
CA ASP A 11 -3.89 7.93 -1.00
C ASP A 11 -3.75 6.94 -2.16
N LEU A 12 -2.60 6.96 -2.83
CA LEU A 12 -2.26 6.01 -3.89
C LEU A 12 -1.48 4.84 -3.28
N GLY A 13 -2.17 3.95 -2.57
CA GLY A 13 -1.55 2.84 -1.86
C GLY A 13 -1.17 1.66 -2.76
N THR A 14 -0.27 0.79 -2.28
CA THR A 14 0.15 -0.43 -3.00
C THR A 14 -0.99 -1.43 -3.15
N THR A 15 -1.87 -1.52 -2.14
CA THR A 15 -2.98 -2.48 -2.11
C THR A 15 -4.34 -1.84 -2.32
N HIS A 16 -4.52 -0.61 -1.86
CA HIS A 16 -5.76 0.15 -2.00
C HIS A 16 -5.46 1.62 -2.24
N CYS A 17 -6.33 2.27 -3.01
CA CYS A 17 -6.39 3.72 -3.11
C CYS A 17 -7.62 4.22 -2.34
N ALA A 18 -7.52 5.42 -1.77
CA ALA A 18 -8.61 6.12 -1.12
C ALA A 18 -8.69 7.57 -1.61
N LEU A 19 -9.89 8.14 -1.60
CA LEU A 19 -10.14 9.54 -1.90
C LEU A 19 -10.93 10.15 -0.76
N SER A 20 -10.41 11.21 -0.15
CA SER A 20 -11.10 12.03 0.83
C SER A 20 -11.16 13.48 0.39
N TYR A 21 -12.07 14.26 0.95
CA TYR A 21 -12.22 15.66 0.59
C TYR A 21 -12.77 16.50 1.73
N VAL A 22 -12.55 17.80 1.62
CA VAL A 22 -13.12 18.85 2.48
C VAL A 22 -13.78 19.86 1.58
N ASP A 23 -15.05 20.23 1.86
CA ASP A 23 -15.76 21.35 1.21
C ASP A 23 -15.35 22.65 1.89
N SER A 24 -14.60 23.49 1.20
CA SER A 24 -14.11 24.78 1.72
C SER A 24 -15.25 25.76 1.97
N SER A 25 -16.41 25.60 1.31
CA SER A 25 -17.57 26.49 1.48
C SER A 25 -18.31 26.25 2.79
N THR A 26 -18.14 25.09 3.42
CA THR A 26 -18.77 24.71 4.69
C THR A 26 -17.82 24.80 5.88
N SER A 27 -16.54 25.08 5.62
CA SER A 27 -15.49 25.20 6.64
C SER A 27 -15.43 26.65 7.13
N ASP A 28 -15.89 26.92 8.33
CA ASP A 28 -15.86 28.25 8.98
C ASP A 28 -14.55 28.51 9.75
N GLY A 29 -13.51 27.74 9.45
CA GLY A 29 -12.16 27.90 9.98
C GLY A 29 -11.92 27.22 11.33
N GLU A 30 -12.94 26.89 12.11
CA GLU A 30 -12.80 26.20 13.39
C GLU A 30 -13.03 24.70 13.32
N LYS A 31 -13.84 24.23 12.36
CA LYS A 31 -14.15 22.81 12.20
C LYS A 31 -13.97 22.33 10.77
N ILE A 32 -12.93 21.55 10.54
CA ILE A 32 -12.70 20.86 9.26
C ILE A 32 -13.44 19.52 9.29
N VAL A 33 -14.40 19.34 8.37
CA VAL A 33 -15.11 18.06 8.20
C VAL A 33 -14.58 17.35 6.97
N GLN A 34 -13.73 16.36 7.21
CA GLN A 34 -13.22 15.48 6.16
C GLN A 34 -14.24 14.38 5.87
N GLN A 35 -14.48 14.12 4.58
CA GLN A 35 -15.36 13.07 4.10
C GLN A 35 -14.56 12.11 3.22
N VAL A 36 -14.92 10.82 3.23
CA VAL A 36 -14.38 9.81 2.30
C VAL A 36 -15.38 9.67 1.16
N LEU A 37 -14.90 9.69 -0.08
CA LEU A 37 -15.74 9.44 -1.24
C LEU A 37 -15.92 7.93 -1.43
N PRO A 38 -17.15 7.39 -1.39
CA PRO A 38 -17.41 6.03 -1.81
C PRO A 38 -17.20 5.90 -3.32
N ILE A 39 -16.18 5.14 -3.72
CA ILE A 39 -15.71 4.99 -5.09
C ILE A 39 -16.55 3.94 -5.80
N ALA A 40 -17.32 4.37 -6.82
CA ALA A 40 -18.07 3.45 -7.67
C ALA A 40 -17.11 2.60 -8.49
N GLN A 41 -17.24 1.27 -8.41
CA GLN A 41 -16.37 0.31 -9.06
C GLN A 41 -17.10 -0.99 -9.36
N LEU A 42 -16.62 -1.73 -10.33
CA LEU A 42 -17.15 -3.07 -10.62
C LEU A 42 -16.67 -4.06 -9.55
N THR A 43 -17.59 -4.90 -9.06
CA THR A 43 -17.30 -6.01 -8.14
C THR A 43 -17.40 -7.37 -8.83
N ALA A 44 -18.16 -7.44 -9.93
CA ALA A 44 -18.27 -8.56 -10.85
C ALA A 44 -18.62 -8.03 -12.25
N PRO A 45 -18.62 -8.84 -13.32
CA PRO A 45 -19.06 -8.43 -14.64
C PRO A 45 -20.45 -7.77 -14.59
N GLY A 46 -20.54 -6.51 -15.01
CA GLY A 46 -21.78 -5.72 -15.00
C GLY A 46 -22.34 -5.34 -13.60
N ALA A 47 -21.71 -5.75 -12.50
CA ALA A 47 -22.14 -5.43 -11.15
C ALA A 47 -21.35 -4.24 -10.59
N LEU A 48 -22.03 -3.14 -10.31
CA LEU A 48 -21.47 -1.90 -9.78
C LEU A 48 -21.79 -1.74 -8.30
N GLU A 49 -20.78 -1.40 -7.50
CA GLU A 49 -20.92 -1.03 -6.09
C GLU A 49 -20.06 0.20 -5.79
N SER A 50 -20.41 0.95 -4.76
CA SER A 50 -19.57 2.02 -4.23
C SER A 50 -18.92 1.56 -2.92
N ARG A 51 -17.59 1.73 -2.79
CA ARG A 51 -16.81 1.33 -1.62
C ARG A 51 -15.82 2.43 -1.25
N ASP A 52 -15.50 2.57 0.02
CA ASP A 52 -14.56 3.59 0.52
C ASP A 52 -13.13 3.40 0.01
N LEU A 53 -12.79 2.19 -0.38
CA LEU A 53 -11.46 1.84 -0.91
C LEU A 53 -11.58 1.25 -2.32
N LEU A 54 -10.65 1.66 -3.19
CA LEU A 54 -10.43 1.07 -4.50
C LEU A 54 -9.21 0.14 -4.44
N PRO A 55 -9.36 -1.18 -4.53
CA PRO A 55 -8.21 -2.07 -4.61
C PRO A 55 -7.27 -1.70 -5.76
N SER A 56 -5.97 -1.56 -5.48
CA SER A 56 -4.93 -1.20 -6.47
C SER A 56 -4.56 -2.38 -7.36
N PHE A 57 -5.55 -2.91 -8.04
CA PHE A 57 -5.46 -4.05 -8.95
C PHE A 57 -5.98 -3.66 -10.32
N LEU A 58 -5.34 -4.20 -11.36
CA LEU A 58 -5.74 -4.04 -12.75
C LEU A 58 -5.84 -5.43 -13.38
N TYR A 59 -6.97 -5.74 -13.99
CA TYR A 59 -7.19 -6.98 -14.70
C TYR A 59 -7.28 -6.72 -16.21
N LEU A 60 -6.52 -7.50 -16.97
CA LEU A 60 -6.41 -7.42 -18.42
C LEU A 60 -7.11 -8.64 -19.03
N PRO A 61 -8.44 -8.60 -19.25
CA PRO A 61 -9.19 -9.75 -19.75
C PRO A 61 -8.75 -10.14 -21.17
N HIS A 62 -8.96 -11.40 -21.53
CA HIS A 62 -8.90 -11.83 -22.91
C HIS A 62 -10.17 -11.38 -23.64
N GLU A 63 -10.09 -11.12 -24.93
CA GLU A 63 -11.21 -10.64 -25.76
C GLU A 63 -12.45 -11.54 -25.68
N SER A 64 -12.24 -12.87 -25.56
CA SER A 64 -13.33 -13.86 -25.46
C SER A 64 -13.83 -14.11 -24.02
N GLU A 65 -13.28 -13.43 -23.01
CA GLU A 65 -13.56 -13.72 -21.60
C GLU A 65 -14.77 -12.97 -21.07
N LEU A 66 -15.00 -11.79 -21.57
CA LEU A 66 -16.06 -10.88 -21.14
C LEU A 66 -16.95 -10.50 -22.34
N THR A 67 -18.21 -10.22 -22.03
CA THR A 67 -19.19 -9.77 -23.03
C THR A 67 -19.30 -8.25 -23.05
N GLN A 68 -19.95 -7.72 -24.07
CA GLN A 68 -20.22 -6.30 -24.17
C GLN A 68 -21.07 -5.85 -22.96
N GLY A 69 -20.61 -4.82 -22.26
CA GLY A 69 -21.29 -4.29 -21.08
C GLY A 69 -20.71 -4.77 -19.73
N ASP A 70 -19.97 -5.88 -19.71
CA ASP A 70 -19.39 -6.42 -18.47
C ASP A 70 -18.41 -5.45 -17.76
N LEU A 71 -17.80 -4.54 -18.53
CA LEU A 71 -16.88 -3.50 -18.03
C LEU A 71 -17.47 -2.09 -18.07
N THR A 72 -18.79 -1.97 -18.22
CA THR A 72 -19.47 -0.67 -18.24
C THR A 72 -19.43 -0.02 -16.85
N LEU A 73 -19.07 1.25 -16.83
CA LEU A 73 -19.15 2.13 -15.66
C LEU A 73 -20.09 3.30 -15.96
N PRO A 74 -20.63 4.00 -14.95
CA PRO A 74 -21.59 5.10 -15.17
C PRO A 74 -21.10 6.19 -16.12
N TRP A 75 -19.79 6.37 -16.23
CA TRP A 75 -19.14 7.40 -17.05
C TRP A 75 -18.50 6.87 -18.33
N THR A 76 -18.49 5.55 -18.55
CA THR A 76 -17.95 4.97 -19.78
C THR A 76 -18.61 3.64 -20.12
N ALA A 77 -19.07 3.53 -21.37
CA ALA A 77 -19.74 2.33 -21.86
C ALA A 77 -18.76 1.22 -22.31
N SER A 78 -17.49 1.54 -22.52
CA SER A 78 -16.52 0.59 -23.05
C SER A 78 -15.15 0.80 -22.41
N ARG A 79 -14.64 -0.27 -21.79
CA ARG A 79 -13.27 -0.39 -21.29
C ARG A 79 -12.67 -1.74 -21.69
N ALA A 80 -11.34 -1.75 -21.88
CA ALA A 80 -10.60 -2.98 -22.18
C ALA A 80 -9.98 -3.61 -20.92
N PHE A 81 -10.23 -3.08 -19.74
CA PHE A 81 -9.65 -3.52 -18.47
C PHE A 81 -10.57 -3.22 -17.29
N ALA A 82 -10.41 -3.96 -16.20
CA ALA A 82 -11.05 -3.63 -14.92
C ALA A 82 -10.02 -3.10 -13.93
N VAL A 83 -10.46 -2.17 -13.06
CA VAL A 83 -9.72 -1.67 -11.89
C VAL A 83 -10.53 -1.97 -10.64
N GLY A 84 -9.88 -2.16 -9.51
CA GLY A 84 -10.55 -2.31 -8.22
C GLY A 84 -10.97 -3.73 -7.89
N GLU A 85 -12.14 -3.89 -7.29
CA GLU A 85 -12.58 -5.15 -6.69
C GLU A 85 -12.77 -6.28 -7.71
N MET A 86 -13.38 -5.99 -8.85
CA MET A 86 -13.51 -6.99 -9.92
C MET A 86 -12.13 -7.46 -10.41
N ALA A 87 -11.16 -6.54 -10.53
CA ALA A 87 -9.80 -6.90 -10.92
C ALA A 87 -9.16 -7.83 -9.88
N ARG A 88 -9.33 -7.53 -8.60
CA ARG A 88 -8.81 -8.34 -7.48
C ARG A 88 -9.41 -9.74 -7.48
N THR A 89 -10.73 -9.83 -7.50
CA THR A 89 -11.45 -11.11 -7.36
C THR A 89 -11.27 -12.00 -8.58
N ARG A 90 -11.40 -11.45 -9.80
CA ARG A 90 -11.24 -12.21 -11.02
C ARG A 90 -9.79 -12.61 -11.25
N GLY A 91 -8.86 -11.71 -10.96
CA GLY A 91 -7.43 -11.93 -11.08
C GLY A 91 -6.90 -13.01 -10.14
N ALA A 92 -7.51 -13.20 -8.98
CA ALA A 92 -7.16 -14.31 -8.08
C ALA A 92 -7.33 -15.68 -8.76
N GLY A 93 -8.34 -15.83 -9.65
CA GLY A 93 -8.55 -17.02 -10.45
C GLY A 93 -7.68 -17.11 -11.72
N THR A 94 -7.17 -15.98 -12.21
CA THR A 94 -6.34 -15.89 -13.43
C THR A 94 -5.14 -14.97 -13.22
N PRO A 95 -4.18 -15.34 -12.34
CA PRO A 95 -3.08 -14.46 -11.93
C PRO A 95 -2.18 -13.94 -13.06
N ILE A 96 -2.10 -14.65 -14.18
CA ILE A 96 -1.31 -14.24 -15.35
C ILE A 96 -1.86 -12.97 -16.05
N ARG A 97 -3.09 -12.57 -15.74
CA ARG A 97 -3.76 -11.36 -16.27
C ARG A 97 -3.95 -10.27 -15.23
N LEU A 98 -3.47 -10.51 -14.00
CA LEU A 98 -3.62 -9.61 -12.88
C LEU A 98 -2.36 -8.79 -12.67
N VAL A 99 -2.49 -7.47 -12.72
CA VAL A 99 -1.47 -6.54 -12.25
C VAL A 99 -1.76 -6.22 -10.79
N SER A 100 -0.79 -6.47 -9.94
CA SER A 100 -0.77 -6.12 -8.52
C SER A 100 0.55 -5.46 -8.15
N SER A 101 0.59 -4.79 -7.01
CA SER A 101 1.79 -4.15 -6.45
C SER A 101 2.49 -3.20 -7.44
N ALA A 102 1.74 -2.54 -8.33
CA ALA A 102 2.29 -1.65 -9.37
C ALA A 102 3.11 -0.51 -8.77
N LYS A 103 2.73 0.01 -7.58
CA LYS A 103 3.48 1.03 -6.84
C LYS A 103 4.88 0.52 -6.44
N SER A 104 5.01 -0.73 -6.01
CA SER A 104 6.31 -1.34 -5.71
C SER A 104 7.18 -1.47 -6.96
N TRP A 105 6.60 -1.80 -8.11
CA TRP A 105 7.29 -1.82 -9.39
C TRP A 105 7.69 -0.43 -9.87
N LEU A 106 6.90 0.60 -9.55
CA LEU A 106 7.22 1.99 -9.85
C LEU A 106 8.47 2.46 -9.10
N CYS A 107 8.84 1.82 -7.99
CA CYS A 107 10.05 2.11 -7.20
C CYS A 107 11.22 1.20 -7.55
N HIS A 108 11.05 0.19 -8.40
CA HIS A 108 12.08 -0.79 -8.70
C HIS A 108 13.23 -0.18 -9.55
N PRO A 109 14.46 -0.05 -9.01
CA PRO A 109 15.55 0.64 -9.70
C PRO A 109 16.14 -0.15 -10.89
N GLY A 110 15.90 -1.46 -10.95
CA GLY A 110 16.49 -2.36 -11.95
C GLY A 110 15.62 -2.61 -13.19
N VAL A 111 14.49 -1.90 -13.34
CA VAL A 111 13.58 -2.09 -14.49
C VAL A 111 13.26 -0.74 -15.16
N ASP A 112 12.89 -0.80 -16.43
CA ASP A 112 12.26 0.34 -17.09
C ASP A 112 10.81 0.45 -16.62
N ARG A 113 10.54 1.43 -15.76
CA ARG A 113 9.25 1.69 -15.14
C ARG A 113 8.17 2.17 -16.12
N ARG A 114 8.57 2.50 -17.37
CA ARG A 114 7.69 2.90 -18.47
C ARG A 114 7.45 1.76 -19.48
N ALA A 115 8.23 0.69 -19.40
CA ALA A 115 8.04 -0.48 -20.26
C ALA A 115 6.87 -1.34 -19.79
N ALA A 116 6.20 -2.01 -20.75
CA ALA A 116 5.07 -2.90 -20.49
C ALA A 116 5.55 -4.23 -19.89
N ILE A 117 5.81 -4.26 -18.59
CA ILE A 117 6.38 -5.39 -17.86
C ILE A 117 5.39 -6.12 -16.96
N LEU A 118 4.20 -5.56 -16.74
CA LEU A 118 3.21 -6.12 -15.82
C LEU A 118 1.99 -6.72 -16.55
N PRO A 119 1.51 -7.91 -16.14
CA PRO A 119 2.02 -8.79 -15.09
C PRO A 119 3.41 -9.36 -15.44
N SER A 120 4.34 -9.39 -14.48
CA SER A 120 5.77 -9.71 -14.72
C SER A 120 6.01 -11.12 -15.27
N ASP A 121 5.21 -12.07 -14.80
CA ASP A 121 5.34 -13.50 -15.16
C ASP A 121 4.31 -13.94 -16.20
N ALA A 122 3.63 -13.00 -16.85
CA ALA A 122 2.67 -13.34 -17.90
C ALA A 122 3.39 -13.91 -19.13
N PRO A 123 2.83 -14.94 -19.80
CA PRO A 123 3.38 -15.42 -21.05
C PRO A 123 3.29 -14.33 -22.14
N PRO A 124 4.10 -14.44 -23.23
CA PRO A 124 4.23 -13.37 -24.23
C PRO A 124 2.93 -12.94 -24.90
N GLU A 125 1.96 -13.84 -25.02
CA GLU A 125 0.65 -13.60 -25.63
C GLU A 125 -0.31 -12.81 -24.74
N VAL A 126 0.02 -12.62 -23.45
CA VAL A 126 -0.80 -11.83 -22.52
C VAL A 126 -0.42 -10.36 -22.63
N ALA A 127 -1.44 -9.51 -22.80
CA ALA A 127 -1.26 -8.06 -22.79
C ALA A 127 -0.59 -7.60 -21.49
N ARG A 128 0.33 -6.65 -21.62
CA ARG A 128 1.06 -6.07 -20.49
C ARG A 128 0.91 -4.55 -20.45
N VAL A 129 1.11 -3.99 -19.29
CA VAL A 129 1.17 -2.55 -19.05
C VAL A 129 2.42 -2.19 -18.27
N SER A 130 2.78 -0.92 -18.25
CA SER A 130 3.86 -0.43 -17.41
C SER A 130 3.38 -0.15 -15.96
N PRO A 131 4.31 -0.09 -14.99
CA PRO A 131 4.01 0.44 -13.65
C PRO A 131 3.40 1.86 -13.70
N LEU A 132 3.92 2.72 -14.57
CA LEU A 132 3.41 4.06 -14.80
C LEU A 132 1.97 4.04 -15.31
N GLU A 133 1.69 3.25 -16.36
CA GLU A 133 0.35 3.12 -16.93
C GLU A 133 -0.67 2.57 -15.92
N SER A 134 -0.24 1.63 -15.07
CA SER A 134 -1.10 1.11 -14.00
C SER A 134 -1.52 2.21 -13.02
N SER A 135 -0.57 3.05 -12.62
CA SER A 135 -0.84 4.21 -11.74
C SER A 135 -1.76 5.22 -12.41
N ILE A 136 -1.57 5.51 -13.70
CA ILE A 136 -2.47 6.37 -14.50
C ILE A 136 -3.89 5.83 -14.47
N ARG A 137 -4.09 4.53 -14.64
CA ARG A 137 -5.43 3.91 -14.66
C ARG A 137 -6.12 3.96 -13.31
N TYR A 138 -5.40 3.79 -12.21
CA TYR A 138 -5.97 3.96 -10.87
C TYR A 138 -6.41 5.41 -10.63
N LEU A 139 -5.52 6.36 -10.90
CA LEU A 139 -5.80 7.78 -10.71
C LEU A 139 -6.92 8.28 -11.64
N THR A 140 -6.95 7.81 -12.88
CA THR A 140 -8.04 8.12 -13.83
C THR A 140 -9.38 7.63 -13.28
N HIS A 141 -9.43 6.41 -12.72
CA HIS A 141 -10.66 5.88 -12.15
C HIS A 141 -11.16 6.72 -10.96
N LEU A 142 -10.26 7.17 -10.08
CA LEU A 142 -10.61 8.05 -8.96
C LEU A 142 -11.16 9.39 -9.43
N ARG A 143 -10.51 10.02 -10.43
CA ARG A 143 -10.99 11.26 -11.03
C ARG A 143 -12.37 11.10 -11.65
N GLU A 144 -12.59 10.06 -12.44
CA GLU A 144 -13.86 9.79 -13.10
C GLU A 144 -14.97 9.49 -12.10
N ALA A 145 -14.66 8.79 -11.01
CA ALA A 145 -15.62 8.55 -9.92
C ALA A 145 -16.01 9.85 -9.21
N TRP A 146 -15.05 10.78 -9.02
CA TRP A 146 -15.31 12.11 -8.49
C TRP A 146 -16.21 12.91 -9.42
N ASP A 147 -15.85 13.02 -10.71
CA ASP A 147 -16.60 13.80 -11.70
C ASP A 147 -18.05 13.29 -11.84
N HIS A 148 -18.24 11.98 -11.69
CA HIS A 148 -19.57 11.37 -11.66
C HIS A 148 -20.36 11.74 -10.40
N ALA A 149 -19.72 11.75 -9.24
CA ALA A 149 -20.35 12.05 -7.95
C ALA A 149 -20.60 13.57 -7.76
N HIS A 150 -19.77 14.42 -8.39
CA HIS A 150 -19.78 15.88 -8.25
C HIS A 150 -19.81 16.58 -9.62
N PRO A 151 -20.88 16.43 -10.41
CA PRO A 151 -20.95 16.98 -11.78
C PRO A 151 -20.82 18.51 -11.84
N ASP A 152 -21.19 19.21 -10.76
CA ASP A 152 -21.11 20.68 -10.66
C ASP A 152 -19.73 21.18 -10.16
N ALA A 153 -18.81 20.27 -9.84
CA ALA A 153 -17.49 20.59 -9.32
C ALA A 153 -16.41 19.67 -9.91
N PRO A 154 -16.05 19.87 -11.20
CA PRO A 154 -15.11 19.02 -11.90
C PRO A 154 -13.78 18.85 -11.14
N PHE A 155 -13.23 17.64 -11.15
CA PHE A 155 -11.99 17.31 -10.44
C PHE A 155 -10.81 18.22 -10.86
N ALA A 156 -10.74 18.55 -12.13
CA ALA A 156 -9.66 19.38 -12.68
C ALA A 156 -9.61 20.81 -12.09
N ASP A 157 -10.71 21.29 -11.51
CA ASP A 157 -10.80 22.62 -10.91
C ASP A 157 -10.49 22.61 -9.39
N GLN A 158 -10.31 21.44 -8.79
CA GLN A 158 -10.08 21.27 -7.36
C GLN A 158 -8.60 21.23 -7.00
N ASP A 159 -8.26 21.60 -5.75
CA ASP A 159 -6.92 21.39 -5.21
C ASP A 159 -6.76 19.94 -4.78
N VAL A 160 -5.76 19.25 -5.33
CA VAL A 160 -5.55 17.82 -5.10
C VAL A 160 -4.20 17.58 -4.45
N THR A 161 -4.20 16.81 -3.37
CA THR A 161 -2.99 16.30 -2.73
C THR A 161 -2.91 14.80 -2.93
N VAL A 162 -1.80 14.31 -3.47
CA VAL A 162 -1.53 12.87 -3.64
C VAL A 162 -0.42 12.46 -2.69
N THR A 163 -0.64 11.42 -1.89
CA THR A 163 0.38 10.92 -0.95
C THR A 163 1.41 10.05 -1.65
N ILE A 164 2.64 10.13 -1.16
CA ILE A 164 3.78 9.32 -1.59
C ILE A 164 4.63 8.92 -0.39
N PRO A 165 5.29 7.75 -0.37
CA PRO A 165 6.27 7.41 0.64
C PRO A 165 7.39 8.46 0.73
N ALA A 166 7.81 8.78 1.95
CA ALA A 166 8.94 9.68 2.17
C ALA A 166 10.26 9.12 1.61
N SER A 167 10.36 7.79 1.53
CA SER A 167 11.51 7.04 1.02
C SER A 167 11.60 6.94 -0.51
N PHE A 168 10.61 7.48 -1.26
CA PHE A 168 10.63 7.46 -2.73
C PHE A 168 11.86 8.16 -3.29
N ASP A 169 12.53 7.49 -4.23
CA ASP A 169 13.59 8.11 -5.02
C ASP A 169 13.02 9.24 -5.92
N PRO A 170 13.84 10.19 -6.38
CA PRO A 170 13.37 11.29 -7.25
C PRO A 170 12.65 10.80 -8.49
N ALA A 171 13.03 9.65 -9.05
CA ALA A 171 12.40 9.10 -10.24
C ALA A 171 10.99 8.57 -9.95
N ALA A 172 10.78 7.86 -8.82
CA ALA A 172 9.46 7.39 -8.40
C ALA A 172 8.52 8.57 -8.08
N ARG A 173 9.03 9.63 -7.43
CA ARG A 173 8.28 10.87 -7.18
C ARG A 173 7.83 11.52 -8.49
N GLU A 174 8.74 11.68 -9.46
CA GLU A 174 8.40 12.28 -10.76
C GLU A 174 7.44 11.41 -11.57
N LEU A 175 7.60 10.10 -11.58
CA LEU A 175 6.68 9.17 -12.25
C LEU A 175 5.28 9.19 -11.63
N THR A 176 5.16 9.37 -10.31
CA THR A 176 3.87 9.55 -9.65
C THR A 176 3.22 10.87 -10.06
N ALA A 177 4.00 11.96 -10.10
CA ALA A 177 3.51 13.25 -10.58
C ALA A 177 3.10 13.20 -12.07
N GLU A 178 3.86 12.50 -12.90
CA GLU A 178 3.52 12.28 -14.32
C GLU A 178 2.23 11.47 -14.46
N ALA A 179 2.06 10.40 -13.67
CA ALA A 179 0.83 9.61 -13.67
C ALA A 179 -0.39 10.46 -13.32
N ALA A 180 -0.26 11.31 -12.29
CA ALA A 180 -1.32 12.22 -11.88
C ALA A 180 -1.65 13.25 -12.96
N ARG A 181 -0.63 13.89 -13.56
CA ARG A 181 -0.84 14.82 -14.69
C ARG A 181 -1.52 14.13 -15.88
N ALA A 182 -1.07 12.93 -16.25
CA ALA A 182 -1.66 12.15 -17.33
C ALA A 182 -3.11 11.72 -17.03
N ALA A 183 -3.44 11.51 -15.77
CA ALA A 183 -4.81 11.24 -15.32
C ALA A 183 -5.70 12.50 -15.25
N GLY A 184 -5.16 13.71 -15.55
CA GLY A 184 -5.91 14.97 -15.59
C GLY A 184 -5.91 15.76 -14.27
N TYR A 185 -4.95 15.52 -13.38
CA TYR A 185 -4.78 16.24 -12.12
C TYR A 185 -4.08 17.57 -12.35
N SER A 186 -4.84 18.62 -12.69
CA SER A 186 -4.31 19.91 -13.14
C SER A 186 -3.67 20.72 -12.00
N ARG A 187 -4.21 20.60 -10.78
CA ARG A 187 -3.78 21.35 -9.58
C ARG A 187 -3.37 20.36 -8.49
N MET A 188 -2.24 19.67 -8.71
CA MET A 188 -1.79 18.58 -7.85
C MET A 188 -0.53 18.96 -7.08
N THR A 189 -0.52 18.60 -5.78
CA THR A 189 0.63 18.65 -4.89
C THR A 189 0.95 17.24 -4.39
N LEU A 190 2.24 16.90 -4.28
CA LEU A 190 2.67 15.66 -3.62
C LEU A 190 2.93 15.93 -2.14
N LEU A 191 2.38 15.07 -1.28
CA LEU A 191 2.60 15.09 0.17
C LEU A 191 3.19 13.75 0.63
N GLU A 192 4.16 13.79 1.52
CA GLU A 192 4.73 12.56 2.07
C GLU A 192 3.77 11.88 3.05
N GLU A 193 3.63 10.55 2.96
CA GLU A 193 2.71 9.76 3.79
C GLU A 193 2.88 9.97 5.30
N PRO A 194 4.12 10.05 5.86
CA PRO A 194 4.27 10.36 7.28
C PRO A 194 3.80 11.77 7.66
N GLN A 195 3.89 12.74 6.75
CA GLN A 195 3.32 14.08 6.98
C GLN A 195 1.79 14.04 6.97
N ALA A 196 1.20 13.29 6.02
CA ALA A 196 -0.25 13.11 5.96
C ALA A 196 -0.78 12.41 7.23
N ALA A 197 -0.10 11.38 7.72
CA ALA A 197 -0.42 10.69 8.97
C ALA A 197 -0.35 11.66 10.17
N LEU A 198 0.69 12.48 10.24
CA LEU A 198 0.86 13.49 11.28
C LEU A 198 -0.25 14.55 11.24
N TYR A 199 -0.61 15.05 10.07
CA TYR A 199 -1.73 15.99 9.93
C TYR A 199 -3.06 15.36 10.32
N SER A 200 -3.30 14.08 9.99
CA SER A 200 -4.48 13.35 10.44
C SER A 200 -4.54 13.23 11.96
N TRP A 201 -3.40 12.95 12.62
CA TRP A 201 -3.33 12.93 14.09
C TRP A 201 -3.59 14.30 14.71
N ILE A 202 -3.01 15.37 14.15
CA ILE A 202 -3.25 16.75 14.60
C ILE A 202 -4.75 17.09 14.49
N GLN A 203 -5.37 16.78 13.34
CA GLN A 203 -6.80 17.02 13.13
C GLN A 203 -7.67 16.25 14.11
N LYS A 204 -7.42 14.94 14.27
CA LYS A 204 -8.17 14.09 15.21
C LYS A 204 -8.03 14.51 16.68
N SER A 205 -6.98 15.22 17.02
CA SER A 205 -6.77 15.76 18.38
C SER A 205 -7.62 17.00 18.67
N GLU A 206 -8.37 17.53 17.67
CA GLU A 206 -9.22 18.73 17.81
C GLU A 206 -8.47 19.91 18.45
N GLY A 207 -7.23 20.15 18.05
CA GLY A 207 -6.34 21.19 18.60
C GLY A 207 -5.64 20.80 19.91
N GLY A 208 -5.93 19.62 20.44
CA GLY A 208 -5.35 19.12 21.71
C GLY A 208 -3.94 18.52 21.58
N TRP A 209 -3.40 18.36 20.37
CA TRP A 209 -2.11 17.71 20.16
C TRP A 209 -0.96 18.38 20.96
N ARG A 210 -0.99 19.73 21.09
CA ARG A 210 -0.01 20.48 21.89
C ARG A 210 -0.03 20.17 23.39
N LYS A 211 -1.10 19.51 23.86
CA LYS A 211 -1.20 19.02 25.26
C LYS A 211 -0.75 17.56 25.39
N GLN A 212 -0.59 16.87 24.26
CA GLN A 212 -0.19 15.46 24.23
C GLN A 212 1.32 15.29 24.04
N VAL A 213 2.01 16.34 23.63
CA VAL A 213 3.46 16.35 23.42
C VAL A 213 4.10 17.57 24.04
N GLN A 214 5.39 17.47 24.34
CA GLN A 214 6.21 18.55 24.88
C GLN A 214 7.50 18.69 24.08
N VAL A 215 8.17 19.85 24.25
CA VAL A 215 9.49 20.08 23.65
C VAL A 215 10.46 18.97 24.03
N GLY A 216 11.15 18.40 23.03
CA GLY A 216 12.07 17.27 23.20
C GLY A 216 11.42 15.90 23.01
N ASP A 217 10.11 15.80 22.82
CA ASP A 217 9.47 14.55 22.44
C ASP A 217 9.88 14.10 21.04
N LEU A 218 9.95 12.80 20.86
CA LEU A 218 10.24 12.13 19.60
C LEU A 218 9.05 11.26 19.17
N ILE A 219 8.43 11.63 18.08
CA ILE A 219 7.32 10.90 17.48
C ILE A 219 7.88 9.97 16.41
N LEU A 220 7.64 8.68 16.55
CA LEU A 220 7.97 7.67 15.53
C LEU A 220 6.73 7.41 14.69
N CYS A 221 6.82 7.67 13.39
CA CYS A 221 5.81 7.23 12.43
C CYS A 221 6.26 5.89 11.82
N VAL A 222 5.45 4.85 12.01
CA VAL A 222 5.66 3.50 11.45
C VAL A 222 4.53 3.20 10.49
N ASP A 223 4.83 3.19 9.20
CA ASP A 223 3.89 2.87 8.15
C ASP A 223 4.22 1.48 7.59
N VAL A 224 3.38 0.50 7.88
CA VAL A 224 3.49 -0.87 7.36
C VAL A 224 2.38 -1.08 6.35
N GLY A 225 2.69 -0.77 5.11
CA GLY A 225 1.76 -0.86 3.99
C GLY A 225 1.66 -2.26 3.37
N GLY A 226 1.00 -2.33 2.22
CA GLY A 226 0.91 -3.58 1.45
C GLY A 226 2.24 -4.04 0.87
N GLY A 227 3.05 -3.12 0.35
CA GLY A 227 4.31 -3.42 -0.33
C GLY A 227 5.56 -2.98 0.40
N THR A 228 5.45 -2.01 1.31
CA THR A 228 6.60 -1.35 1.96
C THR A 228 6.38 -1.17 3.44
N THR A 229 7.50 -0.99 4.16
CA THR A 229 7.53 -0.45 5.52
C THR A 229 8.36 0.83 5.50
N ASP A 230 7.76 1.93 5.87
CA ASP A 230 8.38 3.24 5.92
C ASP A 230 8.44 3.74 7.38
N LEU A 231 9.60 4.28 7.77
CA LEU A 231 9.89 4.74 9.11
C LEU A 231 10.28 6.23 9.05
N SER A 232 9.68 7.04 9.90
CA SER A 232 10.04 8.45 10.03
C SER A 232 10.10 8.86 11.48
N LEU A 233 11.08 9.70 11.82
CA LEU A 233 11.26 10.26 13.15
C LEU A 233 11.04 11.76 13.12
N ILE A 234 10.19 12.26 14.01
CA ILE A 234 9.76 13.65 14.11
C ILE A 234 10.04 14.13 15.52
N ALA A 235 10.74 15.28 15.68
CA ALA A 235 10.97 15.90 16.96
C ALA A 235 9.95 17.02 17.20
N VAL A 236 9.56 17.17 18.44
CA VAL A 236 8.80 18.33 18.92
C VAL A 236 9.80 19.38 19.39
N VAL A 237 9.85 20.48 18.68
CA VAL A 237 10.76 21.60 18.97
C VAL A 237 9.98 22.86 19.36
N GLU A 238 10.65 23.81 20.01
CA GLU A 238 10.10 25.14 20.24
C GLU A 238 10.77 26.12 19.28
N ARG A 239 9.97 26.90 18.57
CA ARG A 239 10.43 28.02 17.77
C ARG A 239 9.53 29.22 17.99
N ASP A 240 10.13 30.34 18.34
CA ASP A 240 9.42 31.60 18.62
C ASP A 240 8.25 31.46 19.62
N GLY A 241 8.42 30.60 20.65
CA GLY A 241 7.42 30.33 21.66
C GLY A 241 6.28 29.39 21.25
N ASN A 242 6.37 28.78 20.06
CA ASN A 242 5.40 27.83 19.55
C ASN A 242 6.00 26.43 19.43
N LEU A 243 5.18 25.40 19.70
CA LEU A 243 5.54 24.02 19.40
C LEU A 243 5.47 23.78 17.89
N GLU A 244 6.55 23.29 17.32
CA GLU A 244 6.67 22.87 15.94
C GLU A 244 7.09 21.40 15.85
N LEU A 245 6.68 20.74 14.78
CA LEU A 245 7.03 19.37 14.47
C LEU A 245 8.09 19.36 13.39
N HIS A 246 9.29 18.90 13.74
CA HIS A 246 10.45 18.89 12.85
C HIS A 246 10.87 17.47 12.50
N ARG A 247 10.95 17.16 11.18
CA ARG A 247 11.39 15.84 10.73
C ARG A 247 12.88 15.66 10.97
N VAL A 248 13.23 14.68 11.79
CA VAL A 248 14.62 14.33 12.15
C VAL A 248 15.22 13.39 11.12
N ALA A 249 14.50 12.34 10.77
CA ALA A 249 15.01 11.31 9.89
C ALA A 249 13.89 10.59 9.13
N VAL A 250 14.26 10.08 7.95
CA VAL A 250 13.48 9.14 7.15
C VAL A 250 14.27 7.85 7.01
N GLY A 251 13.62 6.71 7.17
CA GLY A 251 14.20 5.40 6.95
C GLY A 251 14.50 5.11 5.48
N GLU A 252 15.24 4.04 5.24
CA GLU A 252 15.41 3.50 3.90
C GLU A 252 14.08 2.95 3.37
N HIS A 253 13.93 2.89 2.05
CA HIS A 253 12.79 2.25 1.42
C HIS A 253 12.86 0.73 1.62
N ILE A 254 12.03 0.20 2.52
CA ILE A 254 12.01 -1.22 2.86
C ILE A 254 10.88 -1.89 2.10
N LEU A 255 11.20 -2.64 1.05
CA LEU A 255 10.24 -3.46 0.31
C LEU A 255 9.85 -4.69 1.14
N LEU A 256 9.01 -4.46 2.12
CA LEU A 256 8.51 -5.44 3.08
C LEU A 256 7.16 -4.97 3.61
N GLY A 257 6.12 -5.75 3.40
CA GLY A 257 4.77 -5.39 3.78
C GLY A 257 3.79 -6.55 3.68
N GLY A 258 2.51 -6.24 3.57
CA GLY A 258 1.42 -7.21 3.48
C GLY A 258 1.58 -8.25 2.38
N ASP A 259 2.11 -7.84 1.21
CA ASP A 259 2.35 -8.76 0.08
C ASP A 259 3.37 -9.87 0.45
N ASN A 260 4.39 -9.53 1.25
CA ASN A 260 5.36 -10.49 1.76
C ASN A 260 4.74 -11.43 2.79
N MET A 261 3.84 -10.92 3.63
CA MET A 261 3.08 -11.72 4.59
C MET A 261 2.19 -12.73 3.87
N ASP A 262 1.49 -12.29 2.81
CA ASP A 262 0.63 -13.16 1.99
C ASP A 262 1.43 -14.27 1.33
N LEU A 263 2.60 -13.94 0.76
CA LEU A 263 3.50 -14.92 0.15
C LEU A 263 4.07 -15.91 1.18
N ALA A 264 4.44 -15.43 2.37
CA ALA A 264 4.92 -16.29 3.45
C ALA A 264 3.85 -17.29 3.90
N LEU A 265 2.60 -16.83 4.06
CA LEU A 265 1.45 -17.69 4.38
C LEU A 265 1.19 -18.71 3.27
N ALA A 266 1.27 -18.29 2.00
CA ALA A 266 1.14 -19.22 0.86
C ALA A 266 2.19 -20.32 0.89
N HIS A 267 3.43 -20.00 1.26
CA HIS A 267 4.49 -21.01 1.44
C HIS A 267 4.24 -21.94 2.63
N VAL A 268 3.64 -21.46 3.72
CA VAL A 268 3.22 -22.30 4.84
C VAL A 268 2.17 -23.30 4.38
N VAL A 269 1.13 -22.82 3.67
CA VAL A 269 0.06 -23.67 3.12
C VAL A 269 0.61 -24.64 2.07
N ALA A 270 1.50 -24.20 1.18
CA ALA A 270 2.11 -25.06 0.17
C ALA A 270 2.94 -26.21 0.80
N ARG A 271 3.67 -25.94 1.88
CA ARG A 271 4.37 -26.98 2.66
C ARG A 271 3.41 -27.98 3.31
N LYS A 272 2.31 -27.51 3.88
CA LYS A 272 1.24 -28.34 4.44
C LYS A 272 0.65 -29.28 3.37
N LEU A 273 0.38 -28.76 2.18
CA LEU A 273 -0.09 -29.55 1.03
C LEU A 273 0.96 -30.58 0.56
N ALA A 274 2.24 -30.20 0.53
CA ALA A 274 3.33 -31.13 0.16
C ALA A 274 3.46 -32.30 1.13
N GLN A 275 3.27 -32.06 2.43
CA GLN A 275 3.21 -33.11 3.45
C GLN A 275 2.03 -34.07 3.25
N GLN A 276 0.96 -33.60 2.61
CA GLN A 276 -0.21 -34.40 2.22
C GLN A 276 -0.09 -35.03 0.83
N GLY A 277 1.09 -34.94 0.19
CA GLY A 277 1.36 -35.50 -1.12
C GLY A 277 0.97 -34.62 -2.32
N THR A 278 0.58 -33.35 -2.11
CA THR A 278 0.19 -32.43 -3.16
C THR A 278 1.23 -31.31 -3.29
N GLN A 279 1.99 -31.27 -4.39
CA GLN A 279 2.91 -30.18 -4.67
C GLN A 279 2.20 -29.07 -5.47
N ALA A 280 2.23 -27.84 -4.95
CA ALA A 280 1.74 -26.68 -5.66
C ALA A 280 2.75 -26.23 -6.71
N ASP A 281 2.32 -26.05 -7.95
CA ASP A 281 3.12 -25.43 -9.00
C ASP A 281 3.23 -23.89 -8.82
N PRO A 282 4.10 -23.19 -9.58
CA PRO A 282 4.25 -21.72 -9.44
C PRO A 282 2.96 -20.93 -9.69
N TRP A 283 2.09 -21.39 -10.54
CA TRP A 283 0.78 -20.76 -10.78
C TRP A 283 -0.14 -20.95 -9.59
N GLN A 284 -0.18 -22.16 -9.03
CA GLN A 284 -0.94 -22.48 -7.83
C GLN A 284 -0.44 -21.74 -6.61
N LEU A 285 0.88 -21.56 -6.47
CA LEU A 285 1.46 -20.77 -5.40
C LEU A 285 1.01 -19.30 -5.47
N ARG A 286 0.91 -18.72 -6.65
CA ARG A 286 0.35 -17.38 -6.84
C ARG A 286 -1.13 -17.32 -6.45
N ALA A 287 -1.93 -18.28 -6.91
CA ALA A 287 -3.33 -18.35 -6.52
C ALA A 287 -3.50 -18.51 -4.99
N LEU A 288 -2.64 -19.32 -4.37
CA LEU A 288 -2.56 -19.44 -2.90
C LEU A 288 -2.21 -18.11 -2.23
N THR A 289 -1.29 -17.32 -2.80
CA THR A 289 -0.92 -16.01 -2.24
C THR A 289 -2.13 -15.08 -2.16
N TYR A 290 -2.93 -15.00 -3.22
CA TYR A 290 -4.16 -14.20 -3.20
C TYR A 290 -5.24 -14.77 -2.27
N ALA A 291 -5.39 -16.10 -2.22
CA ALA A 291 -6.31 -16.74 -1.29
C ALA A 291 -5.88 -16.50 0.18
N CYS A 292 -4.58 -16.58 0.47
CA CYS A 292 -4.03 -16.29 1.80
C CYS A 292 -4.20 -14.82 2.20
N ARG A 293 -4.16 -13.87 1.25
CA ARG A 293 -4.48 -12.46 1.53
C ARG A 293 -5.88 -12.33 2.11
N SER A 294 -6.88 -12.83 1.40
CA SER A 294 -8.27 -12.74 1.85
C SER A 294 -8.49 -13.49 3.17
N ALA A 295 -7.86 -14.65 3.32
CA ALA A 295 -7.94 -15.42 4.57
C ALA A 295 -7.26 -14.68 5.74
N LYS A 296 -6.10 -14.05 5.51
CA LYS A 296 -5.41 -13.21 6.50
C LYS A 296 -6.31 -12.05 6.96
N GLU A 297 -6.90 -11.33 6.01
CA GLU A 297 -7.79 -10.21 6.29
C GLU A 297 -9.00 -10.66 7.10
N THR A 298 -9.63 -11.79 6.74
CA THR A 298 -10.75 -12.38 7.49
C THR A 298 -10.34 -12.77 8.91
N LEU A 299 -9.24 -13.52 9.06
CA LEU A 299 -8.76 -13.97 10.36
C LEU A 299 -8.37 -12.83 11.29
N LEU A 300 -7.82 -11.73 10.75
CA LEU A 300 -7.42 -10.56 11.56
C LEU A 300 -8.63 -9.69 11.93
N SER A 301 -9.63 -9.59 11.06
CA SER A 301 -10.82 -8.75 11.31
C SER A 301 -11.86 -9.43 12.21
N ASP A 302 -11.96 -10.77 12.18
CA ASP A 302 -12.90 -11.52 12.98
C ASP A 302 -12.19 -12.43 14.00
N PRO A 303 -12.09 -12.03 15.26
CA PRO A 303 -11.41 -12.81 16.30
C PRO A 303 -12.08 -14.16 16.62
N THR A 304 -13.31 -14.39 16.17
CA THR A 304 -14.06 -15.63 16.43
C THR A 304 -13.80 -16.71 15.39
N THR A 305 -13.22 -16.37 14.24
CA THR A 305 -12.89 -17.32 13.18
C THR A 305 -11.51 -17.94 13.43
N ASP A 306 -11.44 -19.25 13.60
CA ASP A 306 -10.19 -19.99 13.85
C ASP A 306 -9.48 -20.48 12.59
N ALA A 307 -10.22 -20.69 11.50
CA ALA A 307 -9.67 -21.14 10.22
C ALA A 307 -10.52 -20.64 9.04
N VAL A 308 -9.87 -20.37 7.91
CA VAL A 308 -10.53 -19.99 6.66
C VAL A 308 -10.19 -21.02 5.59
N PRO A 309 -11.21 -21.62 4.93
CA PRO A 309 -10.98 -22.58 3.85
C PRO A 309 -10.36 -21.90 2.62
N LEU A 310 -9.39 -22.57 2.02
CA LEU A 310 -8.72 -22.16 0.79
C LEU A 310 -9.03 -23.14 -0.33
N VAL A 311 -9.40 -22.62 -1.48
CA VAL A 311 -9.69 -23.42 -2.68
C VAL A 311 -8.85 -22.88 -3.82
N VAL A 312 -7.99 -23.74 -4.37
CA VAL A 312 -7.14 -23.40 -5.52
C VAL A 312 -7.47 -24.32 -6.67
N PRO A 313 -7.73 -23.81 -7.89
CA PRO A 313 -7.97 -24.64 -9.06
C PRO A 313 -6.77 -25.54 -9.35
N SER A 314 -7.01 -26.81 -9.69
CA SER A 314 -5.93 -27.68 -10.18
C SER A 314 -5.84 -27.60 -11.70
N ARG A 315 -4.62 -27.55 -12.25
CA ARG A 315 -4.34 -27.71 -13.68
C ARG A 315 -4.38 -29.19 -14.03
N GLY A 316 -5.35 -29.63 -14.77
CA GLY A 316 -5.40 -31.00 -15.29
C GLY A 316 -6.38 -31.14 -16.44
N SER A 317 -6.03 -31.97 -17.43
CA SER A 317 -6.82 -32.29 -18.60
C SER A 317 -8.04 -33.19 -18.31
N LYS A 318 -8.33 -33.48 -17.04
CA LYS A 318 -9.55 -34.21 -16.68
C LYS A 318 -10.72 -33.26 -16.70
N LEU A 319 -11.79 -33.64 -17.38
CA LEU A 319 -13.06 -32.91 -17.57
C LEU A 319 -13.73 -32.46 -16.25
N ILE A 320 -13.25 -32.95 -15.11
CA ILE A 320 -13.59 -32.50 -13.78
C ILE A 320 -12.26 -32.02 -13.17
N GLY A 321 -11.93 -30.75 -13.36
CA GLY A 321 -10.79 -30.10 -12.73
C GLY A 321 -10.91 -30.24 -11.21
N GLY A 322 -10.07 -31.08 -10.60
CA GLY A 322 -10.01 -31.18 -9.15
C GLY A 322 -9.60 -29.81 -8.57
N SER A 323 -10.21 -29.38 -7.48
CA SER A 323 -9.72 -28.25 -6.71
C SER A 323 -8.86 -28.75 -5.55
N ILE A 324 -7.71 -28.11 -5.33
CA ILE A 324 -6.96 -28.30 -4.10
C ILE A 324 -7.72 -27.57 -2.99
N ARG A 325 -8.10 -28.32 -1.96
CA ARG A 325 -8.79 -27.77 -0.80
C ARG A 325 -7.89 -27.89 0.42
N THR A 326 -7.76 -26.80 1.13
CA THR A 326 -7.00 -26.70 2.39
C THR A 326 -7.58 -25.57 3.22
N GLU A 327 -6.91 -25.17 4.26
CA GLU A 327 -7.31 -24.04 5.10
C GLU A 327 -6.07 -23.30 5.61
N LEU A 328 -6.24 -22.05 5.98
CA LEU A 328 -5.31 -21.28 6.78
C LEU A 328 -5.89 -21.12 8.18
N THR A 329 -5.17 -21.59 9.19
CA THR A 329 -5.58 -21.46 10.58
C THR A 329 -5.05 -20.19 11.22
N ARG A 330 -5.73 -19.71 12.27
CA ARG A 330 -5.25 -18.58 13.10
C ARG A 330 -3.88 -18.86 13.72
N ALA A 331 -3.61 -20.09 14.16
CA ALA A 331 -2.31 -20.47 14.70
C ALA A 331 -1.19 -20.31 13.66
N GLU A 332 -1.39 -20.80 12.43
CA GLU A 332 -0.43 -20.67 11.33
C GLU A 332 -0.21 -19.19 10.96
N LEU A 333 -1.29 -18.39 10.94
CA LEU A 333 -1.22 -16.96 10.70
C LEU A 333 -0.42 -16.24 11.80
N THR A 334 -0.77 -16.47 13.06
CA THR A 334 -0.13 -15.83 14.22
C THR A 334 1.36 -16.16 14.25
N GLN A 335 1.72 -17.42 14.11
CA GLN A 335 3.12 -17.84 14.07
C GLN A 335 3.88 -17.17 12.91
N THR A 336 3.28 -17.16 11.71
CA THR A 336 3.96 -16.60 10.53
C THR A 336 4.13 -15.08 10.66
N ILE A 337 3.08 -14.37 11.08
CA ILE A 337 3.11 -12.90 11.10
C ILE A 337 3.80 -12.39 12.36
N LEU A 338 3.37 -12.79 13.57
CA LEU A 338 3.94 -12.23 14.79
C LEU A 338 5.38 -12.68 15.01
N GLU A 339 5.67 -13.96 14.87
CA GLU A 339 7.02 -14.47 15.09
C GLU A 339 7.95 -14.23 13.88
N GLY A 340 7.41 -14.17 12.66
CA GLY A 340 8.18 -13.95 11.43
C GLY A 340 8.43 -12.49 11.11
N PHE A 341 7.37 -11.66 11.13
CA PHE A 341 7.45 -10.25 10.71
C PHE A 341 7.57 -9.28 11.87
N PHE A 342 7.06 -9.61 13.05
CA PHE A 342 7.11 -8.76 14.23
C PHE A 342 7.74 -9.47 15.45
N PRO A 343 8.88 -10.18 15.28
CA PRO A 343 9.51 -10.85 16.42
C PRO A 343 9.89 -9.84 17.50
N GLN A 344 9.80 -10.27 18.75
CA GLN A 344 10.38 -9.50 19.85
C GLN A 344 11.92 -9.55 19.71
N VAL A 345 12.56 -8.39 19.67
CA VAL A 345 14.00 -8.27 19.42
C VAL A 345 14.65 -7.31 20.40
N ASP A 346 15.95 -7.46 20.61
CA ASP A 346 16.77 -6.50 21.35
C ASP A 346 16.89 -5.17 20.58
N ALA A 347 17.04 -4.06 21.29
CA ALA A 347 17.22 -2.74 20.70
C ALA A 347 18.49 -2.65 19.81
N ALA A 348 19.49 -3.48 20.07
CA ALA A 348 20.70 -3.59 19.25
C ALA A 348 20.54 -4.50 18.03
N ALA A 349 19.39 -5.14 17.84
CA ALA A 349 19.14 -6.03 16.71
C ALA A 349 19.32 -5.31 15.37
N ARG A 350 19.77 -6.07 14.39
CA ARG A 350 19.98 -5.59 13.01
C ARG A 350 19.37 -6.59 12.04
N PRO A 351 18.87 -6.14 10.87
CA PRO A 351 18.42 -7.03 9.82
C PRO A 351 19.52 -7.96 9.37
N VAL A 352 19.17 -9.23 9.12
CA VAL A 352 20.12 -10.23 8.61
C VAL A 352 20.37 -9.97 7.13
N SER A 353 21.61 -9.68 6.77
CA SER A 353 22.04 -9.59 5.38
C SER A 353 22.63 -10.94 4.95
N ARG A 354 22.03 -11.55 3.94
CA ARG A 354 22.59 -12.72 3.26
C ARG A 354 23.31 -12.28 2.00
N ALA A 355 24.51 -12.82 1.74
CA ALA A 355 25.21 -12.55 0.48
C ALA A 355 24.31 -12.95 -0.71
N ARG A 356 24.06 -12.03 -1.64
CA ARG A 356 23.30 -12.31 -2.87
C ARG A 356 24.09 -13.33 -3.69
N VAL A 357 23.60 -14.55 -3.80
CA VAL A 357 24.09 -15.53 -4.75
C VAL A 357 23.57 -15.12 -6.13
N GLY A 358 24.47 -14.89 -7.05
CA GLY A 358 24.37 -14.12 -8.29
C GLY A 358 23.46 -14.62 -9.41
N LEU A 359 22.18 -14.86 -9.16
CA LEU A 359 21.13 -14.93 -10.18
C LEU A 359 19.88 -14.29 -9.58
N THR A 360 19.75 -12.98 -9.74
CA THR A 360 18.51 -12.26 -9.44
C THR A 360 17.46 -12.67 -10.47
N GLN A 361 16.46 -13.44 -10.04
CA GLN A 361 15.21 -13.53 -10.80
C GLN A 361 14.65 -12.11 -10.98
N LEU A 362 14.09 -11.81 -12.15
CA LEU A 362 13.37 -10.58 -12.44
C LEU A 362 12.08 -10.54 -11.57
N GLY A 363 12.22 -10.10 -10.34
CA GLY A 363 11.13 -9.95 -9.36
C GLY A 363 11.38 -8.72 -8.50
N LEU A 364 10.38 -8.33 -7.70
CA LEU A 364 10.54 -7.23 -6.74
C LEU A 364 11.69 -7.55 -5.77
N PRO A 365 12.61 -6.59 -5.51
CA PRO A 365 13.76 -6.79 -4.66
C PRO A 365 13.38 -6.67 -3.18
N TYR A 366 12.54 -7.61 -2.71
CA TYR A 366 12.10 -7.65 -1.33
C TYR A 366 13.25 -7.70 -0.33
N ALA A 367 13.01 -7.14 0.87
CA ALA A 367 13.95 -7.19 1.98
C ALA A 367 14.32 -8.65 2.32
N GLN A 368 15.61 -8.89 2.57
CA GLN A 368 16.12 -10.24 2.86
C GLN A 368 15.71 -10.74 4.25
N ASP A 369 15.53 -9.82 5.18
CA ASP A 369 15.04 -10.09 6.53
C ASP A 369 13.57 -9.65 6.63
N ALA A 370 12.69 -10.58 6.94
CA ALA A 370 11.26 -10.31 7.12
C ALA A 370 10.93 -9.63 8.46
N GLY A 371 11.86 -9.54 9.40
CA GLY A 371 11.61 -8.98 10.73
C GLY A 371 11.54 -7.45 10.71
N ILE A 372 10.35 -6.88 10.57
CA ILE A 372 10.10 -5.44 10.58
C ILE A 372 10.68 -4.80 11.85
N THR A 373 10.55 -5.46 12.99
CA THR A 373 11.09 -4.98 14.27
C THR A 373 12.61 -4.88 14.29
N ARG A 374 13.35 -5.72 13.52
CA ARG A 374 14.81 -5.59 13.36
C ARG A 374 15.19 -4.39 12.50
N HIS A 375 14.41 -4.09 11.47
CA HIS A 375 14.59 -2.88 10.66
C HIS A 375 14.31 -1.63 11.49
N LEU A 376 13.28 -1.66 12.33
CA LEU A 376 12.95 -0.59 13.27
C LEU A 376 14.08 -0.36 14.28
N ALA A 377 14.58 -1.41 14.92
CA ALA A 377 15.70 -1.31 15.87
C ALA A 377 16.95 -0.72 15.19
N ALA A 378 17.24 -1.18 13.95
CA ALA A 378 18.36 -0.65 13.16
C ALA A 378 18.16 0.84 12.82
N PHE A 379 16.95 1.25 12.43
CA PHE A 379 16.61 2.64 12.13
C PHE A 379 16.85 3.53 13.37
N LEU A 380 16.26 3.20 14.50
CA LEU A 380 16.39 3.97 15.74
C LEU A 380 17.83 4.00 16.25
N GLY A 381 18.60 2.92 16.11
CA GLY A 381 19.99 2.89 16.46
C GLY A 381 20.87 3.83 15.63
N ARG A 382 20.55 4.04 14.36
CA ARG A 382 21.28 4.99 13.48
C ARG A 382 21.02 6.44 13.82
N GLN A 383 19.90 6.75 14.48
CA GLN A 383 19.49 8.14 14.73
C GLN A 383 20.03 8.72 16.05
N VAL A 384 20.81 7.95 16.81
CA VAL A 384 21.38 8.44 18.09
C VAL A 384 22.18 9.74 17.89
N ALA A 385 23.03 9.80 16.87
CA ALA A 385 23.82 10.98 16.56
C ALA A 385 23.01 12.13 15.91
N ALA A 386 21.84 11.87 15.37
CA ALA A 386 21.03 12.89 14.70
C ALA A 386 20.46 13.92 15.69
N LEU A 387 20.26 13.54 16.95
CA LEU A 387 19.78 14.46 18.00
C LEU A 387 20.79 15.53 18.36
N ASP A 388 22.10 15.24 18.25
CA ASP A 388 23.16 16.21 18.59
C ASP A 388 23.18 17.39 17.63
N THR A 389 22.54 17.28 16.46
CA THR A 389 22.50 18.31 15.42
C THR A 389 21.19 19.11 15.41
N LEU A 390 20.22 18.77 16.27
CA LEU A 390 18.91 19.42 16.29
C LEU A 390 18.92 20.62 17.26
N GLU A 391 18.81 21.82 16.72
CA GLU A 391 18.55 23.02 17.53
C GLU A 391 17.16 22.93 18.18
N GLY A 392 17.08 23.22 19.48
CA GLY A 392 15.82 23.27 20.23
C GLY A 392 15.38 21.93 20.85
N VAL A 393 16.10 20.84 20.64
CA VAL A 393 15.85 19.56 21.33
C VAL A 393 16.80 19.43 22.51
N GLN A 394 16.36 19.82 23.71
CA GLN A 394 17.12 19.63 24.95
C GLN A 394 16.90 18.23 25.52
N ARG A 395 17.26 17.18 24.77
CA ARG A 395 17.19 15.81 25.27
C ARG A 395 18.60 15.26 25.50
N THR A 396 18.96 15.07 26.76
CA THR A 396 20.20 14.38 27.12
C THR A 396 19.97 12.89 27.00
N LEU A 397 20.60 12.25 26.00
CA LEU A 397 20.64 10.80 25.95
C LEU A 397 21.52 10.26 27.11
N PRO A 398 21.17 9.10 27.68
CA PRO A 398 22.07 8.41 28.62
C PRO A 398 23.44 8.23 27.98
N GLN A 399 24.52 8.38 28.75
CA GLN A 399 25.86 8.16 28.28
C GLN A 399 26.00 6.72 27.74
N GLY A 400 26.46 6.57 26.48
CA GLY A 400 26.54 5.28 25.82
C GLY A 400 25.23 4.77 25.23
N ALA A 401 24.21 5.60 25.04
CA ALA A 401 22.99 5.22 24.38
C ALA A 401 23.27 4.73 22.95
N THR A 402 22.82 3.52 22.65
CA THR A 402 22.92 2.88 21.32
C THR A 402 21.62 2.87 20.55
N PHE A 403 20.58 3.50 21.11
CA PHE A 403 19.22 3.41 20.62
C PHE A 403 18.43 4.66 21.03
N LEU A 404 17.63 5.20 20.11
CA LEU A 404 16.68 6.27 20.43
C LEU A 404 15.35 5.69 20.90
N HIS A 405 14.86 6.18 22.04
CA HIS A 405 13.53 5.86 22.52
C HIS A 405 12.53 6.92 22.03
N PRO A 406 11.61 6.59 21.11
CA PRO A 406 10.49 7.46 20.80
C PRO A 406 9.62 7.67 22.07
N THR A 407 9.01 8.84 22.19
CA THR A 407 8.07 9.14 23.29
C THR A 407 6.63 8.93 22.86
N ALA A 408 6.36 8.94 21.54
CA ALA A 408 5.09 8.61 20.91
C ALA A 408 5.30 7.81 19.63
N VAL A 409 4.31 6.99 19.29
CA VAL A 409 4.28 6.18 18.07
C VAL A 409 2.93 6.36 17.39
#